data_e1a84c741be7548948dfadcb4252abb6
#
_entry.id   e1a84c741be7548948dfadcb4252abb6
#
_cell.length_a   1.000
_cell.length_b   1.000
_cell.length_c   1.000
_cell.angle_alpha   90.00
_cell.angle_beta   90.00
_cell.angle_gamma   90.00
#
_symmetry.space_group_name_H-M   'P 1'
#
loop_
_entity.id
_entity.type
_entity.pdbx_description
1 polymer ?
#
loop_
_entity_poly.entity_id
_entity_poly.type
_entity_poly.pdbx_seq_one_letter_code
_entity_poly.pdbx_strand_id
1 'polypeptide(L)'
;MIKKEMIAMLLAGGQGSRLGVLTQKVAKPAVSFGGKYRIIDFPLSNCINSGVDTVGVLTQYQPLRLNAHIGIGIPWDLDRNVGGVTVLPPYERSKGSDWYTGTANAIYQNLEYMETYNPEYVLILSGDHIYKMDYEVMLEYHKANNADVTIAAMQVPMEEASRFGIVITDDNNRITEFEEKPANPRSNLASMGIYIFSWKVLKEALIKLSDEPGCDFGKHIIPYCHAAGKRIFAYEYNGYWKDVGTLGSYWEANMELIDIIPEFNLYEEYWKIYTKSDIIPPQFISEQSKIERSILGEGTEVYGEVINSVIGAGVTIGEGAVIRDSIIMKGTTIGAGTVVDKAIVAEDVTIGENAEVGVGEYAESKYDKKVYQFDLVTIGERSVIPDGVKIGRNTAISGVTTADDYHGGELESGDYIIKAGGIQ
;
A
#
# COMPACT_ATOMS: atom_id res chain seq x y z
N MET A 1 1.92 20.93 -28.45
CA MET A 1 1.87 20.65 -27.00
C MET A 1 0.42 20.39 -26.64
N ILE A 2 0.11 19.24 -26.08
CA ILE A 2 -1.28 18.91 -25.67
C ILE A 2 -1.39 19.42 -24.25
N LYS A 3 -2.25 20.41 -24.03
CA LYS A 3 -2.46 21.00 -22.71
C LYS A 3 -3.43 20.10 -21.92
N LYS A 4 -3.04 19.70 -20.72
CA LYS A 4 -3.90 19.04 -19.72
C LYS A 4 -4.19 20.00 -18.58
N GLU A 5 -5.38 19.97 -18.01
CA GLU A 5 -5.69 20.79 -16.86
C GLU A 5 -4.90 20.29 -15.66
N MET A 6 -5.02 19.02 -15.32
CA MET A 6 -4.30 18.38 -14.23
C MET A 6 -3.66 17.07 -14.69
N ILE A 7 -2.47 16.77 -14.20
CA ILE A 7 -1.81 15.47 -14.32
C ILE A 7 -1.47 14.96 -12.92
N ALA A 8 -1.39 13.63 -12.77
CA ALA A 8 -0.98 13.01 -11.51
C ALA A 8 0.46 12.49 -11.57
N MET A 9 1.19 12.67 -10.48
CA MET A 9 2.51 12.08 -10.25
C MET A 9 2.41 11.18 -9.00
N LEU A 10 2.46 9.88 -9.21
CA LEU A 10 2.21 8.86 -8.21
C LEU A 10 3.54 8.27 -7.71
N LEU A 11 3.88 8.55 -6.45
CA LEU A 11 5.11 8.09 -5.80
C LEU A 11 4.95 6.63 -5.34
N ALA A 12 5.54 5.71 -6.07
CA ALA A 12 5.44 4.26 -5.85
C ALA A 12 6.80 3.57 -5.61
N GLY A 13 7.82 4.33 -5.19
CA GLY A 13 9.19 3.86 -5.00
C GLY A 13 9.54 3.38 -3.59
N GLY A 14 8.61 3.38 -2.64
CA GLY A 14 8.86 3.05 -1.25
C GLY A 14 9.21 1.58 -1.00
N GLN A 15 10.24 1.32 -0.19
CA GLN A 15 10.71 -0.03 0.17
C GLN A 15 9.73 -0.79 1.05
N GLY A 16 8.97 -0.10 1.92
CA GLY A 16 7.99 -0.75 2.80
C GLY A 16 8.59 -1.65 3.88
N SER A 17 9.79 -1.35 4.37
CA SER A 17 10.54 -2.20 5.32
C SER A 17 9.76 -2.61 6.58
N ARG A 18 8.79 -1.78 7.01
CA ARG A 18 7.92 -2.07 8.17
C ARG A 18 6.87 -3.16 7.92
N LEU A 19 6.72 -3.66 6.70
CA LEU A 19 5.92 -4.84 6.35
C LEU A 19 6.76 -6.14 6.36
N GLY A 20 8.02 -6.07 6.77
CA GLY A 20 8.88 -7.22 6.99
C GLY A 20 8.99 -8.14 5.77
N VAL A 21 8.73 -9.44 5.98
CA VAL A 21 8.86 -10.46 4.93
C VAL A 21 7.91 -10.27 3.75
N LEU A 22 6.83 -9.50 3.90
CA LEU A 22 5.88 -9.23 2.81
C LEU A 22 6.48 -8.37 1.70
N THR A 23 7.49 -7.55 2.03
CA THR A 23 8.10 -6.60 1.07
C THR A 23 9.55 -6.93 0.74
N GLN A 24 10.02 -8.12 1.08
CA GLN A 24 11.38 -8.55 0.71
C GLN A 24 11.59 -8.66 -0.80
N LYS A 25 10.55 -9.08 -1.53
CA LYS A 25 10.61 -9.36 -2.98
C LYS A 25 9.68 -8.47 -3.83
N VAL A 26 8.89 -7.61 -3.19
CA VAL A 26 7.94 -6.71 -3.88
C VAL A 26 7.97 -5.33 -3.25
N ALA A 27 7.71 -4.29 -4.05
CA ALA A 27 7.49 -2.95 -3.54
C ALA A 27 6.16 -2.87 -2.76
N LYS A 28 6.09 -2.04 -1.70
CA LYS A 28 4.86 -1.88 -0.91
C LYS A 28 3.61 -1.63 -1.76
N PRO A 29 3.62 -0.77 -2.81
CA PRO A 29 2.45 -0.55 -3.65
C PRO A 29 1.96 -1.81 -4.40
N ALA A 30 2.82 -2.83 -4.56
CA ALA A 30 2.47 -4.08 -5.23
C ALA A 30 1.97 -5.18 -4.28
N VAL A 31 1.92 -4.93 -2.97
CA VAL A 31 1.38 -5.89 -1.99
C VAL A 31 -0.12 -6.06 -2.21
N SER A 32 -0.60 -7.31 -2.15
CA SER A 32 -2.01 -7.67 -2.31
C SER A 32 -2.88 -7.10 -1.18
N PHE A 33 -4.13 -6.74 -1.45
CA PHE A 33 -5.08 -6.21 -0.49
C PHE A 33 -6.52 -6.64 -0.83
N GLY A 34 -7.32 -6.94 0.19
CA GLY A 34 -8.75 -7.24 0.01
C GLY A 34 -9.03 -8.47 -0.86
N GLY A 35 -8.11 -9.44 -0.93
CA GLY A 35 -8.27 -10.70 -1.67
C GLY A 35 -8.10 -10.61 -3.19
N LYS A 36 -8.16 -9.42 -3.77
CA LYS A 36 -8.14 -9.21 -5.24
C LYS A 36 -7.20 -8.10 -5.70
N TYR A 37 -7.10 -7.01 -4.93
CA TYR A 37 -6.43 -5.78 -5.32
C TYR A 37 -4.95 -5.77 -4.91
N ARG A 38 -4.22 -4.76 -5.41
CA ARG A 38 -2.94 -4.30 -4.88
C ARG A 38 -3.09 -2.88 -4.36
N ILE A 39 -2.24 -2.47 -3.44
CA ILE A 39 -2.32 -1.13 -2.83
C ILE A 39 -2.33 -0.02 -3.89
N ILE A 40 -1.55 -0.15 -4.96
CA ILE A 40 -1.48 0.82 -6.07
C ILE A 40 -2.80 0.99 -6.84
N ASP A 41 -3.71 0.02 -6.79
CA ASP A 41 -4.97 0.07 -7.53
C ASP A 41 -5.89 1.18 -7.02
N PHE A 42 -5.80 1.52 -5.74
CA PHE A 42 -6.62 2.56 -5.12
C PHE A 42 -6.32 3.95 -5.67
N PRO A 43 -5.08 4.48 -5.61
CA PRO A 43 -4.79 5.79 -6.19
C PRO A 43 -4.95 5.82 -7.71
N LEU A 44 -4.67 4.74 -8.45
CA LEU A 44 -4.93 4.69 -9.90
C LEU A 44 -6.43 4.74 -10.21
N SER A 45 -7.26 4.01 -9.45
CA SER A 45 -8.71 4.06 -9.60
C SER A 45 -9.29 5.42 -9.23
N ASN A 46 -8.78 6.04 -8.16
CA ASN A 46 -9.18 7.39 -7.79
C ASN A 46 -8.82 8.39 -8.91
N CYS A 47 -7.66 8.26 -9.57
CA CYS A 47 -7.31 9.12 -10.70
C CYS A 47 -8.37 9.04 -11.80
N ILE A 48 -8.69 7.85 -12.29
CA ILE A 48 -9.63 7.71 -13.41
C ILE A 48 -11.07 8.09 -13.01
N ASN A 49 -11.50 7.75 -11.80
CA ASN A 49 -12.81 8.15 -11.28
C ASN A 49 -12.95 9.68 -11.12
N SER A 50 -11.84 10.38 -10.89
CA SER A 50 -11.76 11.86 -10.80
C SER A 50 -11.44 12.52 -12.15
N GLY A 51 -11.51 11.81 -13.27
CA GLY A 51 -11.21 12.38 -14.59
C GLY A 51 -9.72 12.68 -14.88
N VAL A 52 -8.80 12.25 -14.01
CA VAL A 52 -7.35 12.42 -14.22
C VAL A 52 -6.83 11.29 -15.09
N ASP A 53 -6.66 11.57 -16.36
CA ASP A 53 -6.33 10.60 -17.40
C ASP A 53 -4.84 10.53 -17.79
N THR A 54 -3.99 11.23 -17.06
CA THR A 54 -2.54 11.30 -17.31
C THR A 54 -1.81 11.12 -16.00
N VAL A 55 -1.14 9.96 -15.84
CA VAL A 55 -0.53 9.55 -14.58
C VAL A 55 0.92 9.11 -14.81
N GLY A 56 1.87 9.79 -14.20
CA GLY A 56 3.26 9.34 -14.09
C GLY A 56 3.48 8.55 -12.82
N VAL A 57 3.86 7.29 -12.92
CA VAL A 57 4.12 6.42 -11.76
C VAL A 57 5.63 6.28 -11.54
N LEU A 58 6.12 6.82 -10.45
CA LEU A 58 7.55 6.82 -10.11
C LEU A 58 7.90 5.58 -9.32
N THR A 59 8.61 4.63 -9.95
CA THR A 59 9.00 3.35 -9.36
C THR A 59 10.50 3.28 -9.14
N GLN A 60 10.93 2.59 -8.09
CA GLN A 60 12.37 2.43 -7.80
C GLN A 60 12.70 1.09 -7.17
N TYR A 61 12.15 0.78 -6.00
CA TYR A 61 12.43 -0.46 -5.28
C TYR A 61 11.61 -1.62 -5.85
N GLN A 62 12.26 -2.78 -6.13
CA GLN A 62 11.60 -4.01 -6.63
C GLN A 62 10.53 -3.75 -7.71
N PRO A 63 10.83 -3.04 -8.80
CA PRO A 63 9.81 -2.51 -9.69
C PRO A 63 9.15 -3.56 -10.59
N LEU A 64 9.77 -4.74 -10.78
CA LEU A 64 9.36 -5.71 -11.81
C LEU A 64 7.88 -6.10 -11.69
N ARG A 65 7.43 -6.48 -10.50
CA ARG A 65 6.03 -6.91 -10.29
C ARG A 65 5.06 -5.75 -10.34
N LEU A 66 5.44 -4.61 -9.78
CA LEU A 66 4.64 -3.39 -9.84
C LEU A 66 4.44 -2.96 -11.30
N ASN A 67 5.51 -2.90 -12.08
CA ASN A 67 5.44 -2.52 -13.50
C ASN A 67 4.63 -3.53 -14.32
N ALA A 68 4.79 -4.84 -14.05
CA ALA A 68 4.00 -5.89 -14.71
C ALA A 68 2.51 -5.81 -14.36
N HIS A 69 2.17 -5.39 -13.13
CA HIS A 69 0.79 -5.18 -12.72
C HIS A 69 0.16 -3.97 -13.40
N ILE A 70 0.84 -2.83 -13.38
CA ILE A 70 0.37 -1.59 -14.03
C ILE A 70 0.26 -1.81 -15.56
N GLY A 71 1.27 -2.46 -16.18
CA GLY A 71 1.33 -2.64 -17.63
C GLY A 71 1.21 -1.32 -18.36
N ILE A 72 0.33 -1.25 -19.34
CA ILE A 72 -0.01 -0.02 -20.08
C ILE A 72 -1.27 0.67 -19.54
N GLY A 73 -1.84 0.19 -18.44
CA GLY A 73 -2.97 0.83 -17.76
C GLY A 73 -4.36 0.39 -18.19
N ILE A 74 -4.50 -0.71 -18.94
CA ILE A 74 -5.79 -1.22 -19.43
C ILE A 74 -6.87 -1.30 -18.36
N PRO A 75 -6.62 -1.85 -17.17
CA PRO A 75 -7.67 -1.97 -16.14
C PRO A 75 -8.30 -0.65 -15.71
N TRP A 76 -7.55 0.44 -15.81
CA TRP A 76 -7.95 1.81 -15.40
C TRP A 76 -8.30 2.71 -16.58
N ASP A 77 -8.48 2.20 -17.82
CA ASP A 77 -8.67 3.02 -19.02
C ASP A 77 -7.56 4.08 -19.19
N LEU A 78 -6.32 3.72 -18.82
CA LEU A 78 -5.12 4.55 -18.91
C LEU A 78 -4.16 4.14 -20.03
N ASP A 79 -4.60 3.27 -20.97
CA ASP A 79 -3.88 2.85 -22.18
C ASP A 79 -4.13 3.80 -23.36
N ARG A 80 -4.03 5.10 -23.12
CA ARG A 80 -4.42 6.14 -24.07
C ARG A 80 -3.27 6.56 -24.98
N ASN A 81 -3.59 6.94 -26.21
CA ASN A 81 -2.61 7.49 -27.17
C ASN A 81 -2.04 8.84 -26.69
N VAL A 82 -2.80 9.59 -25.90
CA VAL A 82 -2.42 10.88 -25.34
C VAL A 82 -2.78 10.92 -23.86
N GLY A 83 -1.77 11.05 -23.03
CA GLY A 83 -1.91 10.86 -21.60
C GLY A 83 -1.71 9.39 -21.24
N GLY A 84 -2.62 8.83 -20.43
CA GLY A 84 -2.52 7.47 -19.92
C GLY A 84 -1.51 7.31 -18.81
N VAL A 85 -1.18 6.05 -18.45
CA VAL A 85 -0.18 5.77 -17.44
C VAL A 85 1.21 5.62 -18.06
N THR A 86 2.21 6.25 -17.42
CA THR A 86 3.62 6.10 -17.80
C THR A 86 4.41 5.72 -16.54
N VAL A 87 5.12 4.59 -16.60
CA VAL A 87 6.03 4.21 -15.52
C VAL A 87 7.35 4.96 -15.70
N LEU A 88 7.78 5.63 -14.66
CA LEU A 88 8.95 6.53 -14.62
C LEU A 88 9.97 5.97 -13.63
N PRO A 89 10.87 5.07 -14.05
CA PRO A 89 11.99 4.62 -13.22
C PRO A 89 13.09 5.67 -13.19
N PRO A 90 13.96 5.67 -12.17
CA PRO A 90 15.19 6.46 -12.22
C PRO A 90 16.04 6.03 -13.40
N TYR A 91 16.75 6.96 -14.02
CA TYR A 91 17.58 6.69 -15.19
C TYR A 91 18.95 7.38 -15.11
N GLU A 92 19.92 6.81 -15.80
CA GLU A 92 21.26 7.36 -15.87
C GLU A 92 21.27 8.63 -16.75
N ARG A 93 21.86 9.70 -16.24
CA ARG A 93 22.17 10.92 -16.98
C ARG A 93 23.66 10.97 -17.32
N SER A 94 24.06 11.85 -18.25
CA SER A 94 25.45 12.00 -18.70
C SER A 94 26.46 12.30 -17.56
N LYS A 95 25.99 12.62 -16.36
CA LYS A 95 26.79 12.90 -15.15
C LYS A 95 26.73 11.82 -14.06
N GLY A 96 26.16 10.65 -14.33
CA GLY A 96 26.00 9.53 -13.39
C GLY A 96 24.57 9.04 -13.26
N SER A 97 24.38 7.86 -12.63
CA SER A 97 23.05 7.32 -12.32
C SER A 97 22.56 7.87 -10.99
N ASP A 98 21.44 8.54 -11.00
CA ASP A 98 20.87 9.12 -9.81
C ASP A 98 19.58 8.38 -9.42
N TRP A 99 19.67 7.53 -8.39
CA TRP A 99 18.49 7.02 -7.70
C TRP A 99 17.68 8.19 -7.15
N TYR A 100 16.36 7.98 -7.03
CA TYR A 100 15.52 8.96 -6.33
C TYR A 100 15.94 9.03 -4.86
N THR A 101 16.48 10.13 -4.43
CA THR A 101 16.99 10.33 -3.06
C THR A 101 15.94 10.87 -2.10
N GLY A 102 14.77 11.29 -2.61
CA GLY A 102 13.63 11.79 -1.84
C GLY A 102 12.41 11.96 -2.72
N THR A 103 11.25 12.17 -2.11
CA THR A 103 9.97 12.26 -2.80
C THR A 103 9.91 13.43 -3.79
N ALA A 104 10.39 14.60 -3.42
CA ALA A 104 10.46 15.76 -4.30
C ALA A 104 11.58 15.62 -5.35
N ASN A 105 12.71 14.99 -5.00
CA ASN A 105 13.76 14.69 -5.95
C ASN A 105 13.26 13.78 -7.08
N ALA A 106 12.43 12.78 -6.78
CA ALA A 106 11.81 11.93 -7.79
C ALA A 106 10.96 12.73 -8.78
N ILE A 107 10.17 13.68 -8.30
CA ILE A 107 9.37 14.57 -9.14
C ILE A 107 10.28 15.50 -9.98
N TYR A 108 11.32 16.07 -9.36
CA TYR A 108 12.28 16.94 -10.05
C TYR A 108 12.97 16.24 -11.23
N GLN A 109 13.38 14.99 -11.04
CA GLN A 109 14.02 14.23 -12.13
C GLN A 109 13.09 13.98 -13.32
N ASN A 110 11.78 14.11 -13.15
CA ASN A 110 10.75 13.90 -14.18
C ASN A 110 10.07 15.22 -14.62
N LEU A 111 10.71 16.37 -14.45
CA LEU A 111 10.18 17.66 -14.91
C LEU A 111 9.85 17.66 -16.41
N GLU A 112 10.69 17.08 -17.25
CA GLU A 112 10.49 16.98 -18.70
C GLU A 112 9.19 16.25 -19.06
N TYR A 113 8.85 15.16 -18.34
CA TYR A 113 7.60 14.47 -18.53
C TYR A 113 6.40 15.40 -18.27
N MET A 114 6.41 16.15 -17.18
CA MET A 114 5.34 17.09 -16.85
C MET A 114 5.28 18.26 -17.85
N GLU A 115 6.42 18.77 -18.31
CA GLU A 115 6.52 19.84 -19.31
C GLU A 115 5.91 19.45 -20.65
N THR A 116 5.96 18.16 -21.01
CA THR A 116 5.35 17.65 -22.26
C THR A 116 3.84 17.94 -22.30
N TYR A 117 3.16 17.90 -21.16
CA TYR A 117 1.72 18.17 -21.04
C TYR A 117 1.41 19.61 -20.67
N ASN A 118 2.39 20.39 -20.18
CA ASN A 118 2.22 21.78 -19.72
C ASN A 118 0.92 21.99 -18.92
N PRO A 119 0.72 21.26 -17.81
CA PRO A 119 -0.51 21.29 -17.04
C PRO A 119 -0.71 22.64 -16.36
N GLU A 120 -1.92 22.90 -15.85
CA GLU A 120 -2.17 24.01 -14.93
C GLU A 120 -1.89 23.58 -13.50
N TYR A 121 -2.25 22.33 -13.16
CA TYR A 121 -2.12 21.74 -11.84
C TYR A 121 -1.40 20.40 -11.89
N VAL A 122 -0.69 20.08 -10.82
CA VAL A 122 -0.05 18.77 -10.65
C VAL A 122 -0.55 18.17 -9.33
N LEU A 123 -1.13 16.98 -9.44
CA LEU A 123 -1.56 16.17 -8.32
C LEU A 123 -0.42 15.23 -7.92
N ILE A 124 0.08 15.35 -6.71
CA ILE A 124 1.11 14.46 -6.13
C ILE A 124 0.41 13.47 -5.23
N LEU A 125 0.67 12.18 -5.45
CA LEU A 125 0.04 11.08 -4.74
C LEU A 125 1.07 10.15 -4.11
N SER A 126 0.75 9.60 -2.93
CA SER A 126 1.42 8.44 -2.38
C SER A 126 0.76 7.16 -2.90
N GLY A 127 1.56 6.19 -3.33
CA GLY A 127 1.09 4.92 -3.90
C GLY A 127 0.90 3.81 -2.87
N ASP A 128 0.81 4.13 -1.58
CA ASP A 128 0.89 3.17 -0.48
C ASP A 128 -0.23 3.28 0.57
N HIS A 129 -1.33 3.94 0.22
CA HIS A 129 -2.51 4.13 1.09
C HIS A 129 -3.78 3.52 0.48
N ILE A 130 -4.71 3.15 1.37
CA ILE A 130 -6.03 2.64 1.01
C ILE A 130 -7.08 3.71 1.30
N TYR A 131 -7.77 4.18 0.25
CA TYR A 131 -8.78 5.22 0.35
C TYR A 131 -9.58 5.38 -0.95
N LYS A 132 -10.72 6.06 -0.89
CA LYS A 132 -11.48 6.53 -2.06
C LYS A 132 -11.58 8.04 -1.96
N MET A 133 -11.14 8.77 -2.97
CA MET A 133 -11.14 10.22 -2.95
C MET A 133 -11.36 10.78 -4.35
N ASP A 134 -12.26 11.75 -4.45
CA ASP A 134 -12.47 12.52 -5.65
C ASP A 134 -11.50 13.72 -5.70
N TYR A 135 -10.54 13.62 -6.59
CA TYR A 135 -9.55 14.69 -6.77
C TYR A 135 -10.10 15.90 -7.54
N GLU A 136 -11.21 15.75 -8.27
CA GLU A 136 -11.86 16.87 -8.94
C GLU A 136 -12.44 17.83 -7.89
N VAL A 137 -13.09 17.30 -6.85
CA VAL A 137 -13.59 18.10 -5.73
C VAL A 137 -12.47 18.85 -5.02
N MET A 138 -11.33 18.20 -4.81
CA MET A 138 -10.14 18.84 -4.23
C MET A 138 -9.58 19.93 -5.15
N LEU A 139 -9.59 19.71 -6.48
CA LEU A 139 -9.14 20.70 -7.46
C LEU A 139 -10.05 21.91 -7.47
N GLU A 140 -11.36 21.73 -7.44
CA GLU A 140 -12.33 22.83 -7.36
C GLU A 140 -12.14 23.65 -6.07
N TYR A 141 -11.87 22.98 -4.94
CA TYR A 141 -11.49 23.66 -3.70
C TYR A 141 -10.20 24.48 -3.86
N HIS A 142 -9.18 23.92 -4.52
CA HIS A 142 -7.92 24.61 -4.84
C HIS A 142 -8.17 25.89 -5.65
N LYS A 143 -8.98 25.80 -6.70
CA LYS A 143 -9.36 26.92 -7.56
C LYS A 143 -10.15 27.99 -6.80
N ALA A 144 -11.15 27.57 -6.01
CA ALA A 144 -12.02 28.47 -5.26
C ALA A 144 -11.25 29.34 -4.24
N ASN A 145 -10.22 28.77 -3.63
CA ASN A 145 -9.33 29.49 -2.69
C ASN A 145 -8.17 30.22 -3.41
N ASN A 146 -8.10 30.17 -4.73
CA ASN A 146 -6.92 30.63 -5.50
C ASN A 146 -5.63 30.12 -4.87
N ALA A 147 -5.59 28.87 -4.46
CA ALA A 147 -4.45 28.27 -3.76
C ALA A 147 -3.24 28.12 -4.69
N ASP A 148 -2.05 28.19 -4.12
CA ASP A 148 -0.81 27.84 -4.78
C ASP A 148 -0.47 26.36 -4.48
N VAL A 149 -0.87 25.90 -3.28
CA VAL A 149 -0.77 24.52 -2.81
C VAL A 149 -2.01 24.15 -2.01
N THR A 150 -2.56 22.97 -2.24
CA THR A 150 -3.60 22.37 -1.40
C THR A 150 -3.11 21.05 -0.88
N ILE A 151 -3.22 20.82 0.42
CA ILE A 151 -2.83 19.59 1.10
C ILE A 151 -4.10 18.88 1.57
N ALA A 152 -4.33 17.64 1.12
CA ALA A 152 -5.37 16.82 1.72
C ALA A 152 -4.95 16.41 3.14
N ALA A 153 -5.83 16.65 4.10
CA ALA A 153 -5.58 16.37 5.50
C ALA A 153 -6.81 15.76 6.15
N MET A 154 -6.60 14.94 7.17
CA MET A 154 -7.66 14.35 7.97
C MET A 154 -7.31 14.33 9.44
N GLN A 155 -8.33 14.26 10.28
CA GLN A 155 -8.13 14.10 11.71
C GLN A 155 -7.76 12.65 12.05
N VAL A 156 -6.67 12.48 12.79
CA VAL A 156 -6.21 11.17 13.28
C VAL A 156 -6.20 11.16 14.82
N PRO A 157 -6.21 9.99 15.47
CA PRO A 157 -5.94 9.92 16.91
C PRO A 157 -4.63 10.61 17.27
N MET A 158 -4.59 11.37 18.38
CA MET A 158 -3.41 12.15 18.77
C MET A 158 -2.17 11.26 18.98
N GLU A 159 -2.38 10.02 19.44
CA GLU A 159 -1.32 9.03 19.64
C GLU A 159 -0.61 8.64 18.33
N GLU A 160 -1.31 8.73 17.21
CA GLU A 160 -0.77 8.41 15.87
C GLU A 160 -0.20 9.63 15.14
N ALA A 161 -0.55 10.84 15.56
CA ALA A 161 -0.21 12.08 14.86
C ALA A 161 1.29 12.25 14.62
N SER A 162 2.15 11.77 15.51
CA SER A 162 3.62 11.83 15.35
C SER A 162 4.16 11.03 14.14
N ARG A 163 3.34 10.18 13.53
CA ARG A 163 3.73 9.39 12.34
C ARG A 163 3.62 10.18 11.04
N PHE A 164 2.89 11.29 11.04
CA PHE A 164 2.48 12.04 9.87
C PHE A 164 3.04 13.47 9.85
N GLY A 165 2.99 14.11 8.71
CA GLY A 165 3.11 15.55 8.62
C GLY A 165 1.87 16.21 9.25
N ILE A 166 2.07 17.12 10.19
CA ILE A 166 0.97 17.76 10.93
C ILE A 166 0.73 19.17 10.40
N VAL A 167 -0.53 19.46 10.18
CA VAL A 167 -1.01 20.72 9.62
C VAL A 167 -1.67 21.54 10.73
N ILE A 168 -1.33 22.84 10.79
CA ILE A 168 -1.98 23.82 11.66
C ILE A 168 -2.57 24.89 10.77
N THR A 169 -3.88 25.16 10.92
CA THR A 169 -4.66 26.06 10.08
C THR A 169 -5.26 27.22 10.87
N ASP A 170 -5.60 28.28 10.16
CA ASP A 170 -6.52 29.30 10.64
C ASP A 170 -8.00 28.89 10.39
N ASP A 171 -8.95 29.75 10.78
CA ASP A 171 -10.39 29.51 10.65
C ASP A 171 -10.87 29.37 9.18
N ASN A 172 -10.04 29.70 8.20
CA ASN A 172 -10.33 29.57 6.77
C ASN A 172 -9.61 28.38 6.14
N ASN A 173 -9.10 27.45 6.92
CA ASN A 173 -8.31 26.30 6.48
C ASN A 173 -6.98 26.69 5.77
N ARG A 174 -6.53 27.94 5.91
CA ARG A 174 -5.21 28.32 5.44
C ARG A 174 -4.15 27.79 6.38
N ILE A 175 -3.14 27.11 5.82
CA ILE A 175 -2.07 26.53 6.60
C ILE A 175 -1.14 27.62 7.11
N THR A 176 -1.03 27.73 8.42
CA THR A 176 -0.15 28.64 9.13
C THR A 176 1.18 28.00 9.53
N GLU A 177 1.16 26.68 9.76
CA GLU A 177 2.36 25.91 10.07
C GLU A 177 2.23 24.47 9.55
N PHE A 178 3.38 23.87 9.22
CA PHE A 178 3.51 22.47 8.84
C PHE A 178 4.70 21.84 9.57
N GLU A 179 4.48 20.71 10.23
CA GLU A 179 5.49 19.99 11.00
C GLU A 179 5.61 18.56 10.48
N GLU A 180 6.76 18.20 9.92
CA GLU A 180 6.98 16.82 9.42
C GLU A 180 7.35 15.89 10.57
N LYS A 181 6.45 14.98 10.91
CA LYS A 181 6.61 13.92 11.94
C LYS A 181 7.13 14.46 13.27
N PRO A 182 6.43 15.41 13.88
CA PRO A 182 6.87 15.99 15.16
C PRO A 182 6.80 14.97 16.29
N ALA A 183 7.80 14.99 17.18
CA ALA A 183 7.80 14.12 18.37
C ALA A 183 6.63 14.45 19.34
N ASN A 184 6.23 15.72 19.38
CA ASN A 184 5.12 16.21 20.19
C ASN A 184 4.17 17.03 19.29
N PRO A 185 3.20 16.38 18.61
CA PRO A 185 2.32 17.07 17.69
C PRO A 185 1.40 18.08 18.41
N ARG A 186 1.24 19.28 17.82
CA ARG A 186 0.37 20.34 18.34
C ARG A 186 -1.05 20.30 17.77
N SER A 187 -1.28 19.48 16.75
CA SER A 187 -2.57 19.26 16.11
C SER A 187 -2.69 17.78 15.74
N ASN A 188 -3.91 17.32 15.56
CA ASN A 188 -4.20 15.97 15.04
C ASN A 188 -4.64 15.99 13.57
N LEU A 189 -4.53 17.14 12.89
CA LEU A 189 -4.83 17.25 11.46
C LEU A 189 -3.60 16.78 10.69
N ALA A 190 -3.65 15.55 10.21
CA ALA A 190 -2.55 14.86 9.53
C ALA A 190 -2.62 15.03 8.02
N SER A 191 -1.50 15.34 7.38
CA SER A 191 -1.36 15.30 5.94
C SER A 191 -1.47 13.87 5.42
N MET A 192 -2.30 13.66 4.42
CA MET A 192 -2.47 12.37 3.75
C MET A 192 -1.38 12.07 2.72
N GLY A 193 -0.41 12.97 2.50
CA GLY A 193 0.56 12.82 1.42
C GLY A 193 -0.03 13.02 0.02
N ILE A 194 -1.15 13.71 -0.07
CA ILE A 194 -1.86 14.05 -1.30
C ILE A 194 -1.85 15.55 -1.45
N TYR A 195 -1.29 16.05 -2.56
CA TYR A 195 -1.09 17.47 -2.78
C TYR A 195 -1.56 17.89 -4.17
N ILE A 196 -2.23 19.04 -4.28
CA ILE A 196 -2.41 19.74 -5.56
C ILE A 196 -1.55 21.00 -5.54
N PHE A 197 -0.70 21.13 -6.53
CA PHE A 197 0.13 22.31 -6.76
C PHE A 197 -0.28 23.01 -8.04
N SER A 198 -0.33 24.34 -8.00
CA SER A 198 -0.23 25.12 -9.24
C SER A 198 1.12 24.83 -9.90
N TRP A 199 1.13 24.40 -11.18
CA TRP A 199 2.34 23.92 -11.86
C TRP A 199 3.53 24.90 -11.78
N LYS A 200 3.28 26.18 -11.94
CA LYS A 200 4.33 27.21 -11.86
C LYS A 200 5.04 27.22 -10.50
N VAL A 201 4.26 27.08 -9.43
CA VAL A 201 4.77 27.06 -8.05
C VAL A 201 5.58 25.80 -7.79
N LEU A 202 5.06 24.64 -8.19
CA LEU A 202 5.78 23.37 -8.05
C LEU A 202 7.11 23.40 -8.80
N LYS A 203 7.09 23.83 -10.06
CA LYS A 203 8.30 23.91 -10.89
C LYS A 203 9.35 24.84 -10.29
N GLU A 204 8.94 26.03 -9.83
CA GLU A 204 9.82 26.98 -9.15
C GLU A 204 10.50 26.35 -7.91
N ALA A 205 9.69 25.71 -7.04
CA ALA A 205 10.19 25.09 -5.82
C ALA A 205 11.15 23.92 -6.10
N LEU A 206 10.81 23.04 -7.04
CA LEU A 206 11.65 21.90 -7.43
C LEU A 206 13.00 22.34 -8.01
N ILE A 207 13.02 23.35 -8.87
CA ILE A 207 14.27 23.88 -9.44
C ILE A 207 15.11 24.55 -8.34
N LYS A 208 14.46 25.33 -7.46
CA LYS A 208 15.17 26.05 -6.38
C LYS A 208 15.83 25.11 -5.37
N LEU A 209 15.22 23.95 -5.13
CA LEU A 209 15.67 22.96 -4.16
C LEU A 209 16.33 21.73 -4.82
N SER A 210 16.72 21.83 -6.10
CA SER A 210 17.29 20.71 -6.87
C SER A 210 18.57 20.13 -6.28
N ASP A 211 19.38 20.98 -5.64
CA ASP A 211 20.66 20.62 -5.03
C ASP A 211 20.52 20.15 -3.57
N GLU A 212 19.28 20.17 -3.00
CA GLU A 212 19.04 19.75 -1.63
C GLU A 212 19.11 18.22 -1.53
N PRO A 213 20.04 17.65 -0.76
CA PRO A 213 20.17 16.20 -0.62
C PRO A 213 18.91 15.59 -0.01
N GLY A 214 18.36 14.56 -0.65
CA GLY A 214 17.16 13.89 -0.13
C GLY A 214 15.91 14.76 -0.12
N CYS A 215 15.79 15.67 -1.10
CA CYS A 215 14.67 16.62 -1.18
C CYS A 215 13.31 15.92 -1.11
N ASP A 216 12.51 16.34 -0.13
CA ASP A 216 11.23 15.74 0.25
C ASP A 216 10.14 16.81 0.33
N PHE A 217 8.87 16.43 0.06
CA PHE A 217 7.77 17.38 0.09
C PHE A 217 7.55 17.96 1.49
N GLY A 218 7.45 17.10 2.51
CA GLY A 218 7.16 17.55 3.88
C GLY A 218 8.29 18.36 4.49
N LYS A 219 9.54 17.97 4.26
CA LYS A 219 10.70 18.60 4.89
C LYS A 219 11.20 19.83 4.16
N HIS A 220 11.00 19.92 2.84
CA HIS A 220 11.67 20.93 2.03
C HIS A 220 10.69 21.75 1.18
N ILE A 221 9.84 21.11 0.35
CA ILE A 221 8.97 21.84 -0.59
C ILE A 221 7.87 22.63 0.12
N ILE A 222 7.14 22.02 1.04
CA ILE A 222 6.04 22.71 1.76
C ILE A 222 6.60 23.84 2.63
N PRO A 223 7.64 23.65 3.45
CA PRO A 223 8.26 24.73 4.20
C PRO A 223 8.81 25.86 3.32
N TYR A 224 9.42 25.53 2.17
CA TYR A 224 9.87 26.55 1.20
C TYR A 224 8.69 27.37 0.68
N CYS A 225 7.60 26.73 0.26
CA CYS A 225 6.42 27.42 -0.22
C CYS A 225 5.81 28.33 0.86
N HIS A 226 5.78 27.86 2.11
CA HIS A 226 5.29 28.63 3.25
C HIS A 226 6.17 29.87 3.49
N ALA A 227 7.49 29.71 3.55
CA ALA A 227 8.46 30.79 3.72
C ALA A 227 8.42 31.80 2.56
N ALA A 228 8.12 31.36 1.33
CA ALA A 228 7.93 32.20 0.16
C ALA A 228 6.56 32.92 0.12
N GLY A 229 5.74 32.78 1.16
CA GLY A 229 4.44 33.44 1.27
C GLY A 229 3.37 32.91 0.31
N LYS A 230 3.54 31.69 -0.22
CA LYS A 230 2.55 31.04 -1.07
C LYS A 230 1.26 30.75 -0.28
N ARG A 231 0.13 30.70 -0.98
CA ARG A 231 -1.19 30.42 -0.40
C ARG A 231 -1.36 28.90 -0.30
N ILE A 232 -1.20 28.39 0.92
CA ILE A 232 -1.31 26.95 1.20
C ILE A 232 -2.56 26.72 2.00
N PHE A 233 -3.43 25.78 1.56
CA PHE A 233 -4.68 25.45 2.20
C PHE A 233 -4.76 23.96 2.52
N ALA A 234 -5.44 23.62 3.62
CA ALA A 234 -5.83 22.27 3.96
C ALA A 234 -7.19 21.95 3.36
N TYR A 235 -7.29 20.85 2.63
CA TYR A 235 -8.55 20.24 2.23
C TYR A 235 -8.85 19.13 3.22
N GLU A 236 -9.84 19.35 4.10
CA GLU A 236 -10.24 18.36 5.08
C GLU A 236 -11.01 17.23 4.41
N TYR A 237 -10.45 16.01 4.50
CA TYR A 237 -11.03 14.79 3.98
C TYR A 237 -11.74 14.04 5.11
N ASN A 238 -13.00 13.65 4.89
CA ASN A 238 -13.87 13.00 5.89
C ASN A 238 -14.20 11.54 5.51
N GLY A 239 -13.50 10.94 4.55
CA GLY A 239 -13.70 9.55 4.16
C GLY A 239 -12.73 8.60 4.84
N TYR A 240 -12.84 7.31 4.49
CA TYR A 240 -11.90 6.30 4.94
C TYR A 240 -10.51 6.51 4.32
N TRP A 241 -9.49 6.49 5.14
CA TRP A 241 -8.08 6.50 4.73
C TRP A 241 -7.23 5.70 5.72
N LYS A 242 -6.38 4.83 5.21
CA LYS A 242 -5.49 3.99 6.04
C LYS A 242 -4.09 3.93 5.44
N ASP A 243 -3.08 4.33 6.22
CA ASP A 243 -1.67 4.01 5.93
C ASP A 243 -1.40 2.57 6.37
N VAL A 244 -1.41 1.65 5.42
CA VAL A 244 -1.08 0.23 5.64
C VAL A 244 0.43 0.01 5.69
N GLY A 245 1.12 0.80 6.48
CA GLY A 245 2.58 0.84 6.58
C GLY A 245 3.19 -0.12 7.59
N THR A 246 2.41 -0.79 8.44
CA THR A 246 2.86 -1.80 9.40
C THR A 246 2.05 -3.08 9.24
N LEU A 247 2.55 -4.21 9.73
CA LEU A 247 1.82 -5.49 9.69
C LEU A 247 0.46 -5.39 10.39
N GLY A 248 0.40 -4.69 11.54
CA GLY A 248 -0.85 -4.49 12.28
C GLY A 248 -1.85 -3.67 11.48
N SER A 249 -1.47 -2.47 10.99
CA SER A 249 -2.39 -1.62 10.22
C SER A 249 -2.80 -2.28 8.88
N TYR A 250 -1.94 -3.09 8.27
CA TYR A 250 -2.26 -3.87 7.10
C TYR A 250 -3.29 -4.97 7.40
N TRP A 251 -3.10 -5.72 8.50
CA TRP A 251 -4.03 -6.76 8.94
C TRP A 251 -5.39 -6.14 9.31
N GLU A 252 -5.41 -5.10 10.13
CA GLU A 252 -6.61 -4.38 10.53
C GLU A 252 -7.41 -3.88 9.32
N ALA A 253 -6.76 -3.19 8.38
CA ALA A 253 -7.42 -2.67 7.18
C ALA A 253 -8.08 -3.78 6.32
N ASN A 254 -7.49 -4.98 6.27
CA ASN A 254 -8.11 -6.12 5.60
C ASN A 254 -9.30 -6.68 6.41
N MET A 255 -9.18 -6.75 7.75
CA MET A 255 -10.26 -7.23 8.62
C MET A 255 -11.46 -6.27 8.64
N GLU A 256 -11.24 -4.96 8.54
CA GLU A 256 -12.30 -3.96 8.42
C GLU A 256 -13.18 -4.16 7.17
N LEU A 257 -12.67 -4.81 6.11
CA LEU A 257 -13.45 -5.11 4.90
C LEU A 257 -14.55 -6.15 5.11
N ILE A 258 -14.39 -7.04 6.10
CA ILE A 258 -15.32 -8.12 6.38
C ILE A 258 -16.31 -7.80 7.49
N ASP A 259 -16.34 -6.56 7.96
CA ASP A 259 -17.37 -6.08 8.86
C ASP A 259 -18.76 -6.10 8.19
N ILE A 260 -19.81 -6.24 8.99
CA ILE A 260 -21.21 -6.29 8.50
C ILE A 260 -21.54 -5.04 7.71
N ILE A 261 -21.06 -3.90 8.16
CA ILE A 261 -21.15 -2.60 7.48
C ILE A 261 -19.74 -2.04 7.42
N PRO A 262 -18.96 -2.40 6.39
CA PRO A 262 -17.59 -1.92 6.29
C PRO A 262 -17.57 -0.41 6.03
N GLU A 263 -16.75 0.31 6.77
CA GLU A 263 -16.51 1.74 6.53
C GLU A 263 -15.93 1.97 5.13
N PHE A 264 -15.06 1.04 4.71
CA PHE A 264 -14.51 0.99 3.36
C PHE A 264 -15.24 -0.08 2.51
N ASN A 265 -16.25 0.34 1.76
CA ASN A 265 -17.07 -0.56 0.96
C ASN A 265 -16.46 -0.82 -0.43
N LEU A 266 -15.97 -2.04 -0.67
CA LEU A 266 -15.45 -2.47 -1.99
C LEU A 266 -16.57 -2.72 -3.02
N TYR A 267 -17.83 -2.88 -2.59
CA TYR A 267 -18.99 -3.17 -3.44
C TYR A 267 -19.72 -1.92 -3.92
N GLU A 268 -19.16 -0.74 -3.68
CA GLU A 268 -19.75 0.52 -4.13
C GLU A 268 -19.75 0.62 -5.66
N GLU A 269 -20.93 0.80 -6.26
CA GLU A 269 -21.08 0.81 -7.71
C GLU A 269 -20.63 2.10 -8.37
N TYR A 270 -20.72 3.23 -7.66
CA TYR A 270 -20.42 4.56 -8.21
C TYR A 270 -18.96 4.96 -8.11
N TRP A 271 -18.17 4.27 -7.25
CA TRP A 271 -16.74 4.50 -7.08
C TRP A 271 -15.99 3.18 -7.05
N LYS A 272 -15.84 2.58 -8.23
CA LYS A 272 -15.21 1.27 -8.37
C LYS A 272 -13.70 1.36 -8.22
N ILE A 273 -13.13 0.35 -7.56
CA ILE A 273 -11.69 0.11 -7.58
C ILE A 273 -11.40 -0.90 -8.69
N TYR A 274 -10.61 -0.49 -9.66
CA TYR A 274 -10.19 -1.30 -10.79
C TYR A 274 -8.87 -1.99 -10.46
N THR A 275 -8.65 -3.15 -11.05
CA THR A 275 -7.42 -3.93 -10.87
C THR A 275 -7.16 -4.80 -12.09
N LYS A 276 -5.91 -5.20 -12.27
CA LYS A 276 -5.56 -6.25 -13.23
C LYS A 276 -6.01 -7.60 -12.68
N SER A 277 -6.99 -8.21 -13.34
CA SER A 277 -7.49 -9.54 -12.99
C SER A 277 -6.87 -10.61 -13.90
N ASP A 278 -6.52 -11.75 -13.31
CA ASP A 278 -6.13 -12.93 -14.07
C ASP A 278 -7.38 -13.68 -14.58
N ILE A 279 -7.22 -14.46 -15.63
CA ILE A 279 -8.28 -15.33 -16.14
C ILE A 279 -8.23 -16.62 -15.32
N ILE A 280 -9.08 -16.71 -14.31
CA ILE A 280 -9.20 -17.86 -13.40
C ILE A 280 -10.65 -18.29 -13.29
N PRO A 281 -10.92 -19.58 -12.93
CA PRO A 281 -12.28 -20.09 -12.81
C PRO A 281 -13.03 -19.44 -11.64
N PRO A 282 -14.36 -19.63 -11.53
CA PRO A 282 -15.12 -19.31 -10.33
C PRO A 282 -14.60 -20.05 -9.10
N GLN A 283 -15.02 -19.60 -7.89
CA GLN A 283 -14.75 -20.33 -6.66
C GLN A 283 -15.47 -21.67 -6.62
N PHE A 284 -14.83 -22.66 -6.00
CA PHE A 284 -15.44 -23.93 -5.65
C PHE A 284 -15.52 -24.08 -4.14
N ILE A 285 -16.70 -24.40 -3.62
CA ILE A 285 -16.95 -24.61 -2.21
C ILE A 285 -17.55 -26.00 -2.05
N SER A 286 -16.86 -26.87 -1.30
CA SER A 286 -17.31 -28.25 -1.10
C SER A 286 -18.53 -28.30 -0.16
N GLU A 287 -19.28 -29.41 -0.20
CA GLU A 287 -20.46 -29.61 0.64
C GLU A 287 -20.18 -29.55 2.15
N GLN A 288 -18.97 -29.90 2.56
CA GLN A 288 -18.57 -29.94 3.96
C GLN A 288 -17.90 -28.66 4.45
N SER A 289 -17.72 -27.70 3.57
CA SER A 289 -17.06 -26.44 3.90
C SER A 289 -17.95 -25.52 4.73
N LYS A 290 -17.32 -24.73 5.61
CA LYS A 290 -17.98 -23.70 6.40
C LYS A 290 -17.30 -22.35 6.15
N ILE A 291 -18.08 -21.36 5.74
CA ILE A 291 -17.57 -20.00 5.47
C ILE A 291 -18.39 -19.00 6.29
N GLU A 292 -17.72 -18.22 7.10
CA GLU A 292 -18.33 -17.18 7.94
C GLU A 292 -17.55 -15.87 7.82
N ARG A 293 -18.23 -14.73 7.60
CA ARG A 293 -17.66 -13.37 7.59
C ARG A 293 -16.32 -13.28 6.87
N SER A 294 -16.26 -13.72 5.62
CA SER A 294 -15.00 -13.83 4.89
C SER A 294 -15.13 -13.34 3.45
N ILE A 295 -14.05 -12.79 2.92
CA ILE A 295 -13.91 -12.46 1.50
C ILE A 295 -13.10 -13.58 0.83
N LEU A 296 -13.59 -14.09 -0.30
CA LEU A 296 -12.89 -15.07 -1.11
C LEU A 296 -12.64 -14.53 -2.52
N GLY A 297 -11.38 -14.63 -2.97
CA GLY A 297 -10.99 -14.31 -4.33
C GLY A 297 -11.48 -15.33 -5.37
N GLU A 298 -11.45 -14.95 -6.64
CA GLU A 298 -11.78 -15.81 -7.76
C GLU A 298 -10.88 -17.06 -7.79
N GLY A 299 -11.41 -18.22 -8.25
CA GLY A 299 -10.64 -19.46 -8.36
C GLY A 299 -10.24 -20.13 -7.05
N THR A 300 -10.76 -19.67 -5.91
CA THR A 300 -10.51 -20.31 -4.62
C THR A 300 -11.23 -21.65 -4.53
N GLU A 301 -10.55 -22.68 -4.05
CA GLU A 301 -11.11 -24.00 -3.76
C GLU A 301 -11.13 -24.22 -2.24
N VAL A 302 -12.34 -24.38 -1.67
CA VAL A 302 -12.51 -24.55 -0.22
C VAL A 302 -13.08 -25.91 0.10
N TYR A 303 -12.31 -26.71 0.82
CA TYR A 303 -12.72 -28.02 1.36
C TYR A 303 -12.75 -28.03 2.90
N GLY A 304 -12.41 -26.92 3.56
CA GLY A 304 -12.34 -26.74 5.00
C GLY A 304 -13.19 -25.59 5.52
N GLU A 305 -12.80 -25.00 6.64
CA GLU A 305 -13.48 -23.88 7.28
C GLU A 305 -12.72 -22.57 7.08
N VAL A 306 -13.44 -21.49 6.75
CA VAL A 306 -12.89 -20.13 6.63
C VAL A 306 -13.74 -19.18 7.46
N ILE A 307 -13.16 -18.62 8.49
CA ILE A 307 -13.86 -17.79 9.47
C ILE A 307 -13.11 -16.44 9.60
N ASN A 308 -13.84 -15.35 9.46
CA ASN A 308 -13.34 -14.00 9.71
C ASN A 308 -12.00 -13.72 8.97
N SER A 309 -11.92 -14.07 7.68
CA SER A 309 -10.65 -14.08 6.93
C SER A 309 -10.78 -13.49 5.54
N VAL A 310 -9.65 -13.02 5.00
CA VAL A 310 -9.55 -12.51 3.62
C VAL A 310 -8.68 -13.47 2.80
N ILE A 311 -9.30 -14.13 1.83
CA ILE A 311 -8.67 -15.15 0.99
C ILE A 311 -8.47 -14.62 -0.42
N GLY A 312 -7.24 -14.69 -0.90
CA GLY A 312 -6.85 -14.26 -2.24
C GLY A 312 -7.29 -15.22 -3.34
N ALA A 313 -7.12 -14.77 -4.57
CA ALA A 313 -7.49 -15.55 -5.75
C ALA A 313 -6.66 -16.84 -5.89
N GLY A 314 -7.30 -17.94 -6.33
CA GLY A 314 -6.62 -19.21 -6.61
C GLY A 314 -6.01 -19.88 -5.38
N VAL A 315 -6.53 -19.61 -4.18
CA VAL A 315 -6.12 -20.30 -2.94
C VAL A 315 -6.82 -21.65 -2.85
N THR A 316 -6.10 -22.70 -2.45
CA THR A 316 -6.65 -24.02 -2.16
C THR A 316 -6.60 -24.27 -0.66
N ILE A 317 -7.73 -24.63 -0.05
CA ILE A 317 -7.88 -24.93 1.37
C ILE A 317 -8.32 -26.39 1.51
N GLY A 318 -7.44 -27.24 2.03
CA GLY A 318 -7.60 -28.69 2.14
C GLY A 318 -8.73 -29.14 3.07
N GLU A 319 -9.08 -30.43 3.00
CA GLU A 319 -10.13 -31.04 3.82
C GLU A 319 -9.81 -30.90 5.33
N GLY A 320 -10.80 -30.46 6.11
CA GLY A 320 -10.64 -30.29 7.55
C GLY A 320 -9.67 -29.17 7.97
N ALA A 321 -9.12 -28.42 7.03
CA ALA A 321 -8.32 -27.24 7.36
C ALA A 321 -9.22 -26.14 7.94
N VAL A 322 -8.69 -25.34 8.87
CA VAL A 322 -9.41 -24.24 9.53
C VAL A 322 -8.60 -22.96 9.47
N ILE A 323 -9.15 -21.93 8.87
CA ILE A 323 -8.53 -20.60 8.75
C ILE A 323 -9.36 -19.60 9.55
N ARG A 324 -8.71 -18.86 10.46
CA ARG A 324 -9.35 -17.85 11.31
C ARG A 324 -8.54 -16.56 11.34
N ASP A 325 -9.24 -15.43 11.37
CA ASP A 325 -8.67 -14.08 11.57
C ASP A 325 -7.41 -13.82 10.73
N SER A 326 -7.37 -14.35 9.51
CA SER A 326 -6.16 -14.46 8.71
C SER A 326 -6.31 -13.87 7.31
N ILE A 327 -5.19 -13.45 6.76
CA ILE A 327 -5.07 -13.02 5.37
C ILE A 327 -4.24 -14.06 4.62
N ILE A 328 -4.86 -14.74 3.65
CA ILE A 328 -4.19 -15.71 2.79
C ILE A 328 -4.14 -15.14 1.39
N MET A 329 -2.96 -14.82 0.89
CA MET A 329 -2.82 -14.17 -0.41
C MET A 329 -2.86 -15.19 -1.56
N LYS A 330 -2.94 -14.65 -2.77
CA LYS A 330 -3.10 -15.38 -4.03
C LYS A 330 -2.18 -16.60 -4.18
N GLY A 331 -2.75 -17.69 -4.77
CA GLY A 331 -1.99 -18.87 -5.18
C GLY A 331 -1.47 -19.75 -4.04
N THR A 332 -1.86 -19.47 -2.80
CA THR A 332 -1.42 -20.22 -1.62
C THR A 332 -2.20 -21.54 -1.48
N THR A 333 -1.50 -22.60 -1.08
CA THR A 333 -2.08 -23.90 -0.79
C THR A 333 -1.96 -24.20 0.70
N ILE A 334 -3.10 -24.54 1.34
CA ILE A 334 -3.18 -24.97 2.74
C ILE A 334 -3.53 -26.44 2.76
N GLY A 335 -2.67 -27.27 3.36
CA GLY A 335 -2.83 -28.72 3.46
C GLY A 335 -4.01 -29.14 4.33
N ALA A 336 -4.46 -30.41 4.13
CA ALA A 336 -5.56 -30.97 4.89
C ALA A 336 -5.27 -30.98 6.40
N GLY A 337 -6.30 -30.74 7.22
CA GLY A 337 -6.20 -30.74 8.69
C GLY A 337 -5.37 -29.59 9.29
N THR A 338 -4.88 -28.67 8.48
CA THR A 338 -4.04 -27.55 8.93
C THR A 338 -4.90 -26.45 9.57
N VAL A 339 -4.42 -25.90 10.66
CA VAL A 339 -5.04 -24.75 11.35
C VAL A 339 -4.16 -23.51 11.15
N VAL A 340 -4.78 -22.43 10.66
CA VAL A 340 -4.14 -21.12 10.52
C VAL A 340 -4.94 -20.09 11.29
N ASP A 341 -4.35 -19.53 12.33
CA ASP A 341 -4.96 -18.53 13.20
C ASP A 341 -4.11 -17.25 13.25
N LYS A 342 -4.74 -16.10 13.03
CA LYS A 342 -4.15 -14.78 13.17
C LYS A 342 -2.83 -14.64 12.40
N ALA A 343 -2.89 -14.91 11.10
CA ALA A 343 -1.72 -14.93 10.23
C ALA A 343 -1.87 -14.03 8.99
N ILE A 344 -0.73 -13.57 8.47
CA ILE A 344 -0.61 -12.99 7.13
C ILE A 344 0.28 -13.92 6.33
N VAL A 345 -0.32 -14.61 5.36
CA VAL A 345 0.36 -15.54 4.46
C VAL A 345 0.46 -14.91 3.08
N ALA A 346 1.67 -14.65 2.61
CA ALA A 346 1.94 -14.00 1.33
C ALA A 346 1.58 -14.89 0.11
N GLU A 347 1.85 -14.39 -1.10
CA GLU A 347 1.52 -15.09 -2.35
C GLU A 347 2.33 -16.38 -2.54
N ASP A 348 1.71 -17.39 -3.22
CA ASP A 348 2.35 -18.63 -3.66
C ASP A 348 3.01 -19.44 -2.52
N VAL A 349 2.47 -19.38 -1.30
CA VAL A 349 2.93 -20.17 -0.15
C VAL A 349 2.32 -21.57 -0.18
N THR A 350 3.08 -22.56 0.24
CA THR A 350 2.57 -23.91 0.51
C THR A 350 2.72 -24.21 2.00
N ILE A 351 1.60 -24.50 2.67
CA ILE A 351 1.60 -25.00 4.05
C ILE A 351 1.15 -26.46 3.99
N GLY A 352 1.97 -27.35 4.55
CA GLY A 352 1.74 -28.78 4.55
C GLY A 352 0.50 -29.23 5.34
N GLU A 353 0.27 -30.54 5.40
CA GLU A 353 -0.87 -31.13 6.09
C GLU A 353 -0.65 -31.13 7.61
N ASN A 354 -1.77 -31.03 8.37
CA ASN A 354 -1.79 -31.10 9.84
C ASN A 354 -0.80 -30.11 10.53
N ALA A 355 -0.46 -29.02 9.89
CA ALA A 355 0.30 -27.94 10.52
C ALA A 355 -0.58 -27.07 11.42
N GLU A 356 -0.01 -26.52 12.47
CA GLU A 356 -0.69 -25.59 13.38
C GLU A 356 0.03 -24.23 13.36
N VAL A 357 -0.59 -23.21 12.79
CA VAL A 357 -0.01 -21.86 12.64
C VAL A 357 -0.74 -20.87 13.54
N GLY A 358 0.00 -20.11 14.35
CA GLY A 358 -0.55 -19.12 15.27
C GLY A 358 -0.92 -19.68 16.64
N VAL A 359 -0.24 -20.74 17.09
CA VAL A 359 -0.49 -21.38 18.37
C VAL A 359 0.35 -20.80 19.51
N GLY A 360 -0.04 -21.12 20.74
CA GLY A 360 0.70 -20.70 21.95
C GLY A 360 0.38 -19.26 22.39
N GLU A 361 1.17 -18.77 23.35
CA GLU A 361 1.05 -17.41 23.90
C GLU A 361 1.96 -16.42 23.12
N TYR A 362 1.63 -15.15 23.22
CA TYR A 362 2.46 -14.08 22.64
C TYR A 362 3.86 -14.08 23.27
N ALA A 363 4.87 -13.93 22.41
CA ALA A 363 6.23 -13.61 22.82
C ALA A 363 6.79 -12.50 21.93
N GLU A 364 7.69 -11.69 22.50
CA GLU A 364 8.34 -10.61 21.80
C GLU A 364 9.25 -11.16 20.68
N SER A 365 9.24 -10.54 19.49
CA SER A 365 10.05 -11.02 18.37
C SER A 365 11.55 -10.97 18.66
N LYS A 366 12.24 -12.06 18.37
CA LYS A 366 13.70 -12.18 18.41
C LYS A 366 14.37 -11.63 17.14
N TYR A 367 13.59 -11.44 16.04
CA TYR A 367 14.11 -10.97 14.75
C TYR A 367 14.10 -9.43 14.65
N ASP A 368 12.92 -8.82 14.70
CA ASP A 368 12.76 -7.35 14.68
C ASP A 368 11.53 -6.95 15.50
N LYS A 369 11.77 -6.45 16.70
CA LYS A 369 10.74 -6.07 17.67
C LYS A 369 9.87 -4.88 17.21
N LYS A 370 10.35 -4.05 16.28
CA LYS A 370 9.60 -2.90 15.76
C LYS A 370 8.66 -3.28 14.63
N VAL A 371 9.01 -4.33 13.88
CA VAL A 371 8.23 -4.83 12.77
C VAL A 371 7.23 -5.89 13.22
N TYR A 372 7.70 -6.88 14.01
CA TYR A 372 6.88 -8.00 14.48
C TYR A 372 6.49 -7.81 15.94
N GLN A 373 5.34 -7.20 16.17
CA GLN A 373 4.84 -6.86 17.52
C GLN A 373 3.31 -6.92 17.64
N PHE A 374 2.63 -7.46 16.62
CA PHE A 374 1.18 -7.38 16.51
C PHE A 374 0.49 -8.73 16.80
N ASP A 375 1.19 -9.69 17.36
CA ASP A 375 0.70 -11.04 17.64
C ASP A 375 0.26 -11.80 16.36
N LEU A 376 0.93 -11.51 15.24
CA LEU A 376 0.66 -12.07 13.93
C LEU A 376 1.77 -13.03 13.50
N VAL A 377 1.40 -14.17 12.94
CA VAL A 377 2.33 -14.97 12.16
C VAL A 377 2.44 -14.35 10.77
N THR A 378 3.66 -14.14 10.29
CA THR A 378 3.88 -13.55 8.96
C THR A 378 4.73 -14.48 8.12
N ILE A 379 4.16 -15.00 7.03
CA ILE A 379 4.84 -15.92 6.11
C ILE A 379 5.08 -15.23 4.79
N GLY A 380 6.34 -15.14 4.39
CA GLY A 380 6.78 -14.49 3.16
C GLY A 380 6.46 -15.29 1.91
N GLU A 381 6.50 -14.63 0.77
CA GLU A 381 6.15 -15.18 -0.52
C GLU A 381 6.98 -16.42 -0.91
N ARG A 382 6.31 -17.39 -1.55
CA ARG A 382 6.91 -18.66 -2.02
C ARG A 382 7.59 -19.46 -0.90
N SER A 383 7.15 -19.28 0.32
CA SER A 383 7.61 -20.11 1.42
C SER A 383 6.95 -21.48 1.36
N VAL A 384 7.66 -22.47 1.83
CA VAL A 384 7.15 -23.84 1.99
C VAL A 384 7.26 -24.22 3.46
N ILE A 385 6.16 -24.62 4.06
CA ILE A 385 6.05 -25.06 5.45
C ILE A 385 5.77 -26.57 5.41
N PRO A 386 6.57 -27.41 6.07
CA PRO A 386 6.38 -28.87 6.06
C PRO A 386 5.13 -29.32 6.86
N ASP A 387 4.77 -30.60 6.68
CA ASP A 387 3.64 -31.20 7.38
C ASP A 387 3.87 -31.27 8.90
N GLY A 388 2.81 -31.17 9.67
CA GLY A 388 2.75 -31.46 11.11
C GLY A 388 3.52 -30.50 12.01
N VAL A 389 4.05 -29.40 11.49
CA VAL A 389 4.79 -28.43 12.32
C VAL A 389 3.87 -27.50 13.07
N LYS A 390 4.35 -27.03 14.22
CA LYS A 390 3.69 -25.99 15.03
C LYS A 390 4.44 -24.67 14.93
N ILE A 391 3.72 -23.60 14.64
CA ILE A 391 4.29 -22.26 14.51
C ILE A 391 3.61 -21.35 15.52
N GLY A 392 4.42 -20.84 16.44
CA GLY A 392 3.98 -19.94 17.50
C GLY A 392 3.61 -18.54 17.00
N ARG A 393 3.01 -17.75 17.88
CA ARG A 393 2.56 -16.39 17.60
C ARG A 393 3.72 -15.42 17.41
N ASN A 394 3.47 -14.32 16.71
CA ASN A 394 4.43 -13.23 16.49
C ASN A 394 5.73 -13.69 15.83
N THR A 395 5.64 -14.65 14.89
CA THR A 395 6.76 -15.25 14.18
C THR A 395 6.89 -14.72 12.76
N ALA A 396 8.09 -14.82 12.19
CA ALA A 396 8.40 -14.45 10.81
C ALA A 396 9.08 -15.61 10.08
N ILE A 397 8.50 -16.01 8.93
CA ILE A 397 9.05 -17.10 8.11
C ILE A 397 9.22 -16.61 6.67
N SER A 398 10.36 -16.92 6.06
CA SER A 398 10.60 -16.67 4.62
C SER A 398 11.50 -17.74 4.04
N GLY A 399 11.10 -18.30 2.89
CA GLY A 399 11.83 -19.29 2.12
C GLY A 399 11.35 -20.73 2.31
N VAL A 400 11.99 -21.66 1.64
CA VAL A 400 11.67 -23.10 1.70
C VAL A 400 12.22 -23.68 3.00
N THR A 401 11.33 -24.05 3.91
CA THR A 401 11.69 -24.67 5.19
C THR A 401 11.50 -26.20 5.12
N THR A 402 12.21 -26.91 5.97
CA THR A 402 12.18 -28.36 6.11
C THR A 402 11.94 -28.74 7.58
N ALA A 403 11.59 -29.98 7.88
CA ALA A 403 11.36 -30.41 9.26
C ALA A 403 12.57 -30.14 10.20
N ASP A 404 13.78 -30.15 9.66
CA ASP A 404 15.01 -29.88 10.43
C ASP A 404 15.13 -28.40 10.89
N ASP A 405 14.39 -27.49 10.28
CA ASP A 405 14.37 -26.07 10.69
C ASP A 405 13.51 -25.83 11.93
N TYR A 406 12.69 -26.83 12.32
CA TYR A 406 11.76 -26.75 13.46
C TYR A 406 12.26 -27.64 14.60
N HIS A 407 12.60 -27.05 15.73
CA HIS A 407 13.13 -27.77 16.88
C HIS A 407 12.04 -28.64 17.51
N GLY A 408 12.16 -29.97 17.34
CA GLY A 408 11.13 -30.89 17.80
C GLY A 408 9.77 -30.76 17.08
N GLY A 409 9.77 -30.19 15.87
CA GLY A 409 8.55 -29.94 15.08
C GLY A 409 7.87 -28.60 15.41
N GLU A 410 8.52 -27.73 16.17
CA GLU A 410 7.94 -26.46 16.59
C GLU A 410 8.86 -25.25 16.32
N LEU A 411 8.27 -24.12 15.94
CA LEU A 411 8.87 -22.80 15.96
C LEU A 411 8.19 -22.02 17.09
N GLU A 412 8.91 -21.72 18.17
CA GLU A 412 8.38 -21.01 19.32
C GLU A 412 7.86 -19.61 18.98
N SER A 413 6.91 -19.12 19.79
CA SER A 413 6.42 -17.73 19.66
C SER A 413 7.55 -16.71 19.71
N GLY A 414 7.49 -15.70 18.85
CA GLY A 414 8.52 -14.66 18.72
C GLY A 414 9.78 -15.08 17.97
N ASP A 415 9.91 -16.34 17.57
CA ASP A 415 11.05 -16.84 16.79
C ASP A 415 10.92 -16.59 15.29
N TYR A 416 11.90 -16.95 14.49
CA TYR A 416 11.90 -16.70 13.06
C TYR A 416 12.71 -17.72 12.27
N ILE A 417 12.33 -17.92 11.01
CA ILE A 417 13.12 -18.66 10.01
C ILE A 417 13.20 -17.78 8.75
N ILE A 418 14.35 -17.17 8.51
CA ILE A 418 14.59 -16.36 7.32
C ILE A 418 15.69 -17.00 6.51
N LYS A 419 15.32 -17.65 5.40
CA LYS A 419 16.25 -18.25 4.46
C LYS A 419 16.53 -17.30 3.31
N ALA A 420 17.80 -17.04 3.05
CA ALA A 420 18.22 -16.24 1.90
C ALA A 420 17.89 -16.99 0.61
N GLY A 421 17.11 -16.35 -0.28
CA GLY A 421 17.06 -16.72 -1.69
C GLY A 421 16.33 -18.02 -2.05
N GLY A 422 15.03 -18.00 -2.05
CA GLY A 422 14.21 -18.91 -2.85
C GLY A 422 14.05 -18.39 -4.29
N ILE A 423 15.13 -18.28 -5.05
CA ILE A 423 15.09 -18.22 -6.51
C ILE A 423 16.19 -19.16 -6.99
N GLN A 424 15.82 -20.34 -7.39
CA GLN A 424 16.46 -21.09 -8.45
C GLN A 424 15.48 -21.20 -9.58
#